data_c44cc49962649724cc66167847f2a9bd
#
_entry.id   c44cc49962649724cc66167847f2a9bd
#
_cell.length_a   1.000
_cell.length_b   1.000
_cell.length_c   1.000
_cell.angle_alpha   90.00
_cell.angle_beta   90.00
_cell.angle_gamma   90.00
#
_symmetry.space_group_name_H-M   'P 1'
#
loop_
_entity.id
_entity.type
_entity.pdbx_description
1 polymer ?
#
loop_
_entity_poly.entity_id
_entity_poly.type
_entity_poly.pdbx_seq_one_letter_code
_entity_poly.pdbx_strand_id
1 'polypeptide(L)'
;MILSVMSGSTLADNHTLSAGYAQSKVQDFKNIKGVNLQYRYEWDYPVSVVGSFSYMKGDWADSHRDEADDFYRQQADIKYYSFLAGPAYRLNDYISFYGLVGISHTKAKGDYEWRNSVGADESDGYLSESVSKKSTDFAYAVGVIINPWGNMSVNVGYEGTKADIYGKHSVNGFTVGVGYRF
;
A
#
# COMPACT_ATOMS: atom_id res chain seq x y z
N MET A 1 -25.99 6.51 -2.99
CA MET A 1 -25.32 7.10 -4.15
C MET A 1 -25.11 6.00 -5.16
N ILE A 2 -25.81 6.09 -6.26
CA ILE A 2 -26.04 5.02 -7.22
C ILE A 2 -24.86 4.94 -8.15
N LEU A 3 -24.15 3.81 -8.18
CA LEU A 3 -23.31 3.46 -9.32
C LEU A 3 -24.22 3.24 -10.52
N SER A 4 -24.37 4.24 -11.35
CA SER A 4 -24.97 4.05 -12.66
C SER A 4 -24.04 3.16 -13.48
N VAL A 5 -24.45 1.94 -13.64
CA VAL A 5 -23.88 0.99 -14.59
C VAL A 5 -24.07 1.60 -15.98
N MET A 6 -22.99 2.10 -16.55
CA MET A 6 -22.98 2.45 -17.97
C MET A 6 -23.07 1.14 -18.76
N SER A 7 -24.27 0.82 -19.18
CA SER A 7 -24.52 -0.20 -20.19
C SER A 7 -24.04 0.33 -21.55
N GLY A 8 -22.76 0.23 -21.80
CA GLY A 8 -22.12 0.48 -23.08
C GLY A 8 -21.95 -0.84 -23.82
N SER A 9 -22.73 -1.00 -24.82
CA SER A 9 -22.79 -2.16 -25.71
C SER A 9 -21.45 -2.45 -26.42
N THR A 10 -21.08 -3.71 -26.48
CA THR A 10 -20.20 -4.39 -27.46
C THR A 10 -18.68 -4.19 -27.41
N LEU A 11 -18.15 -3.51 -26.42
CA LEU A 11 -16.72 -3.64 -26.03
C LEU A 11 -16.61 -4.37 -24.69
N ALA A 12 -17.65 -5.03 -24.29
CA ALA A 12 -17.78 -5.80 -23.07
C ALA A 12 -16.81 -6.98 -23.10
N ASP A 13 -16.19 -7.25 -21.97
CA ASP A 13 -15.30 -8.37 -21.63
C ASP A 13 -13.79 -8.10 -21.75
N ASN A 14 -13.36 -6.90 -22.12
CA ASN A 14 -11.95 -6.57 -22.23
C ASN A 14 -11.40 -5.76 -21.04
N HIS A 15 -12.26 -5.27 -20.18
CA HIS A 15 -11.93 -4.44 -19.04
C HIS A 15 -12.22 -5.16 -17.73
N THR A 16 -11.25 -5.21 -16.85
CA THR A 16 -11.44 -5.74 -15.49
C THR A 16 -11.02 -4.68 -14.48
N LEU A 17 -11.93 -4.33 -13.58
CA LEU A 17 -11.64 -3.46 -12.44
C LEU A 17 -11.71 -4.30 -11.17
N SER A 18 -10.65 -4.26 -10.37
CA SER A 18 -10.54 -5.00 -9.12
C SER A 18 -10.25 -4.07 -7.96
N ALA A 19 -10.80 -4.39 -6.81
CA ALA A 19 -10.50 -3.75 -5.55
C ALA A 19 -10.15 -4.81 -4.50
N GLY A 20 -9.22 -4.50 -3.64
CA GLY A 20 -8.73 -5.47 -2.68
C GLY A 20 -8.03 -4.88 -1.48
N TYR A 21 -7.59 -5.77 -0.65
CA TYR A 21 -6.82 -5.50 0.54
C TYR A 21 -5.32 -5.59 0.23
N ALA A 22 -4.57 -4.65 0.77
CA ALA A 22 -3.12 -4.62 0.71
C ALA A 22 -2.53 -4.58 2.12
N GLN A 23 -1.50 -5.36 2.34
CA GLN A 23 -0.73 -5.35 3.58
C GLN A 23 0.75 -5.49 3.26
N SER A 24 1.56 -4.61 3.80
CA SER A 24 3.02 -4.67 3.68
C SER A 24 3.69 -4.59 5.04
N LYS A 25 4.85 -5.21 5.12
CA LYS A 25 5.76 -5.09 6.25
C LYS A 25 6.88 -4.13 5.86
N VAL A 26 7.04 -3.09 6.65
CA VAL A 26 8.20 -2.20 6.58
C VAL A 26 9.26 -2.74 7.52
N GLN A 27 10.47 -2.93 7.01
CA GLN A 27 11.59 -3.44 7.79
C GLN A 27 11.82 -2.53 9.01
N ASP A 28 11.97 -3.13 10.20
CA ASP A 28 12.15 -2.47 11.49
C ASP A 28 10.95 -1.63 11.98
N PHE A 29 9.81 -1.71 11.26
CA PHE A 29 8.55 -1.07 11.64
C PHE A 29 7.39 -2.08 11.67
N LYS A 30 6.21 -1.60 12.06
CA LYS A 30 4.98 -2.41 12.03
C LYS A 30 4.42 -2.58 10.60
N ASN A 31 3.49 -3.50 10.48
CA ASN A 31 2.76 -3.71 9.25
C ASN A 31 1.89 -2.50 8.90
N ILE A 32 1.94 -2.10 7.65
CA ILE A 32 1.04 -1.13 7.05
C ILE A 32 -0.04 -1.85 6.26
N LYS A 33 -1.25 -1.33 6.31
CA LYS A 33 -2.44 -1.94 5.69
C LYS A 33 -3.22 -0.89 4.91
N GLY A 34 -3.95 -1.36 3.92
CA GLY A 34 -4.76 -0.47 3.11
C GLY A 34 -5.50 -1.18 1.99
N VAL A 35 -5.67 -0.45 0.90
CA VAL A 35 -6.43 -0.89 -0.26
C VAL A 35 -5.55 -0.95 -1.50
N ASN A 36 -5.89 -1.86 -2.39
CA ASN A 36 -5.34 -1.96 -3.72
C ASN A 36 -6.45 -1.85 -4.75
N LEU A 37 -6.23 -1.07 -5.77
CA LEU A 37 -7.06 -1.00 -6.96
C LEU A 37 -6.25 -1.48 -8.15
N GLN A 38 -6.83 -2.34 -8.97
CA GLN A 38 -6.18 -2.89 -10.14
C GLN A 38 -7.12 -2.79 -11.34
N TYR A 39 -6.57 -2.34 -12.45
CA TYR A 39 -7.26 -2.28 -13.73
C TYR A 39 -6.50 -3.10 -14.75
N ARG A 40 -7.22 -3.93 -15.51
CA ARG A 40 -6.69 -4.75 -16.58
C ARG A 40 -7.43 -4.48 -17.88
N TYR A 41 -6.68 -4.33 -18.94
CA TYR A 41 -7.20 -4.27 -20.30
C TYR A 41 -6.68 -5.47 -21.10
N GLU A 42 -7.58 -6.21 -21.71
CA GLU A 42 -7.28 -7.42 -22.48
C GLU A 42 -7.56 -7.19 -23.97
N TRP A 43 -6.63 -7.63 -24.80
CA TRP A 43 -6.82 -7.74 -26.27
C TRP A 43 -7.18 -9.18 -26.61
N ASP A 44 -7.35 -9.45 -27.92
CA ASP A 44 -7.55 -10.81 -28.46
C ASP A 44 -6.29 -11.70 -28.34
N TYR A 45 -5.20 -11.15 -27.82
CA TYR A 45 -3.95 -11.88 -27.57
C TYR A 45 -3.86 -12.37 -26.12
N PRO A 46 -2.99 -13.37 -25.84
CA PRO A 46 -2.77 -13.86 -24.48
C PRO A 46 -2.08 -12.81 -23.56
N VAL A 47 -1.54 -11.75 -24.13
CA VAL A 47 -0.92 -10.64 -23.38
C VAL A 47 -1.94 -9.54 -23.15
N SER A 48 -1.98 -9.02 -21.93
CA SER A 48 -2.80 -7.90 -21.51
C SER A 48 -1.97 -6.88 -20.73
N VAL A 49 -2.52 -5.68 -20.50
CA VAL A 49 -1.91 -4.65 -19.67
C VAL A 49 -2.65 -4.55 -18.35
N VAL A 50 -1.89 -4.42 -17.27
CA VAL A 50 -2.40 -4.23 -15.91
C VAL A 50 -1.80 -2.96 -15.31
N GLY A 51 -2.64 -2.13 -14.71
CA GLY A 51 -2.25 -1.04 -13.82
C GLY A 51 -2.70 -1.32 -12.41
N SER A 52 -1.88 -0.99 -11.43
CA SER A 52 -2.16 -1.21 -10.01
C SER A 52 -1.85 0.04 -9.21
N PHE A 53 -2.75 0.40 -8.32
CA PHE A 53 -2.57 1.46 -7.35
C PHE A 53 -2.80 0.91 -5.95
N SER A 54 -1.84 1.12 -5.05
CA SER A 54 -1.95 0.73 -3.64
C SER A 54 -1.86 1.96 -2.74
N TYR A 55 -2.69 1.98 -1.71
CA TYR A 55 -2.61 2.92 -0.61
C TYR A 55 -2.62 2.18 0.71
N MET A 56 -1.59 2.37 1.52
CA MET A 56 -1.46 1.73 2.81
C MET A 56 -1.05 2.75 3.88
N LYS A 57 -1.52 2.54 5.10
CA LYS A 57 -1.22 3.35 6.26
C LYS A 57 -0.88 2.47 7.45
N GLY A 58 0.08 2.91 8.24
CA GLY A 58 0.42 2.30 9.53
C GLY A 58 0.68 3.37 10.56
N ASP A 59 0.06 3.22 11.73
CA ASP A 59 0.23 4.09 12.89
C ASP A 59 0.91 3.29 14.00
N TRP A 60 1.89 3.89 14.63
CA TRP A 60 2.51 3.36 15.84
C TRP A 60 2.57 4.45 16.89
N ALA A 61 2.10 4.12 18.08
CA ALA A 61 2.20 4.98 19.23
C ALA A 61 2.69 4.16 20.42
N ASP A 62 3.72 4.65 21.08
CA ASP A 62 4.22 4.13 22.34
C ASP A 62 4.27 5.24 23.37
N SER A 63 3.80 4.93 24.57
CA SER A 63 3.86 5.83 25.71
C SER A 63 4.46 5.07 26.89
N HIS A 64 5.53 5.58 27.43
CA HIS A 64 6.27 4.99 28.51
C HIS A 64 6.48 6.00 29.65
N ARG A 65 6.26 5.55 30.89
CA ARG A 65 6.72 6.24 32.09
C ARG A 65 7.93 5.52 32.67
N ASP A 66 8.90 6.29 32.99
CA ASP A 66 10.11 5.78 33.60
C ASP A 66 10.00 5.81 35.16
N GLU A 67 11.00 5.24 35.87
CA GLU A 67 11.01 5.18 37.34
C GLU A 67 11.11 6.58 38.01
N ALA A 68 11.46 7.62 37.24
CA ALA A 68 11.46 9.00 37.67
C ALA A 68 10.12 9.71 37.44
N ASP A 69 9.09 8.97 36.96
CA ASP A 69 7.74 9.46 36.62
C ASP A 69 7.72 10.45 35.43
N ASP A 70 8.79 10.49 34.64
CA ASP A 70 8.86 11.24 33.39
C ASP A 70 8.02 10.58 32.31
N PHE A 71 7.26 11.37 31.55
CA PHE A 71 6.36 10.90 30.52
C PHE A 71 7.02 11.03 29.14
N TYR A 72 7.18 9.89 28.46
CA TYR A 72 7.66 9.80 27.08
C TYR A 72 6.53 9.35 26.16
N ARG A 73 6.31 10.08 25.10
CA ARG A 73 5.38 9.72 24.03
C ARG A 73 6.07 9.75 22.70
N GLN A 74 6.01 8.63 22.00
CA GLN A 74 6.50 8.49 20.65
C GLN A 74 5.36 8.08 19.73
N GLN A 75 5.21 8.78 18.63
CA GLN A 75 4.22 8.47 17.59
C GLN A 75 4.95 8.40 16.25
N ALA A 76 4.63 7.40 15.47
CA ALA A 76 5.11 7.27 14.10
C ALA A 76 3.95 6.92 13.17
N ASP A 77 3.81 7.70 12.11
CA ASP A 77 2.83 7.51 11.06
C ASP A 77 3.56 7.22 9.75
N ILE A 78 3.19 6.13 9.09
CA ILE A 78 3.71 5.76 7.78
C ILE A 78 2.55 5.73 6.80
N LYS A 79 2.69 6.44 5.67
CA LYS A 79 1.78 6.40 4.53
C LYS A 79 2.55 5.94 3.30
N TYR A 80 2.00 4.98 2.61
CA TYR A 80 2.57 4.37 1.43
C TYR A 80 1.61 4.43 0.26
N TYR A 81 2.12 4.87 -0.88
CA TYR A 81 1.41 4.90 -2.16
C TYR A 81 2.27 4.19 -3.20
N SER A 82 1.68 3.38 -4.05
CA SER A 82 2.36 2.86 -5.22
C SER A 82 1.50 2.97 -6.47
N PHE A 83 2.16 3.18 -7.58
CA PHE A 83 1.57 3.13 -8.91
C PHE A 83 2.44 2.28 -9.80
N LEU A 84 1.89 1.16 -10.25
CA LEU A 84 2.59 0.15 -11.02
C LEU A 84 1.82 -0.19 -12.28
N ALA A 85 2.54 -0.51 -13.35
CA ALA A 85 1.95 -0.99 -14.59
C ALA A 85 2.85 -2.02 -15.24
N GLY A 86 2.27 -2.92 -16.02
CA GLY A 86 3.01 -3.93 -16.75
C GLY A 86 2.12 -4.96 -17.42
N PRO A 87 2.77 -5.95 -18.06
CA PRO A 87 2.07 -6.99 -18.79
C PRO A 87 1.49 -8.06 -17.86
N ALA A 88 0.41 -8.67 -18.32
CA ALA A 88 -0.08 -9.94 -17.81
C ALA A 88 -0.19 -10.94 -18.96
N TYR A 89 0.15 -12.18 -18.68
CA TYR A 89 0.09 -13.28 -19.62
C TYR A 89 -0.98 -14.29 -19.20
N ARG A 90 -1.91 -14.56 -20.10
CA ARG A 90 -2.97 -15.55 -19.91
C ARG A 90 -2.44 -16.94 -20.26
N LEU A 91 -2.36 -17.78 -19.23
CA LEU A 91 -1.93 -19.16 -19.39
C LEU A 91 -3.07 -20.05 -19.93
N ASN A 92 -4.29 -19.80 -19.43
CA ASN A 92 -5.51 -20.47 -19.86
C ASN A 92 -6.72 -19.55 -19.57
N ASP A 93 -7.95 -20.03 -19.78
CA ASP A 93 -9.17 -19.25 -19.57
C ASP A 93 -9.39 -18.81 -18.11
N TYR A 94 -8.70 -19.44 -17.15
CA TYR A 94 -8.88 -19.22 -15.72
C TYR A 94 -7.72 -18.51 -15.04
N ILE A 95 -6.51 -18.61 -15.56
CA ILE A 95 -5.30 -18.18 -14.85
C ILE A 95 -4.46 -17.28 -15.76
N SER A 96 -4.06 -16.14 -15.21
CA SER A 96 -3.09 -15.23 -15.82
C SER A 96 -2.03 -14.83 -14.79
N PHE A 97 -0.78 -14.70 -15.23
CA PHE A 97 0.30 -14.14 -14.42
C PHE A 97 0.57 -12.70 -14.83
N TYR A 98 0.95 -11.86 -13.88
CA TYR A 98 1.36 -10.49 -14.17
C TYR A 98 2.67 -10.12 -13.51
N GLY A 99 3.39 -9.21 -14.15
CA GLY A 99 4.56 -8.54 -13.62
C GLY A 99 4.44 -7.04 -13.86
N LEU A 100 4.53 -6.24 -12.80
CA LEU A 100 4.35 -4.80 -12.84
C LEU A 100 5.60 -4.12 -12.30
N VAL A 101 5.89 -2.96 -12.84
CA VAL A 101 6.96 -2.06 -12.36
C VAL A 101 6.43 -0.64 -12.30
N GLY A 102 7.02 0.17 -11.44
CA GLY A 102 6.64 1.56 -11.30
C GLY A 102 7.32 2.24 -10.13
N ILE A 103 6.60 3.11 -9.49
CA ILE A 103 7.11 3.92 -8.38
C ILE A 103 6.26 3.75 -7.13
N SER A 104 6.91 3.87 -6.00
CA SER A 104 6.28 4.00 -4.70
C SER A 104 6.69 5.30 -4.02
N HIS A 105 5.80 5.86 -3.24
CA HIS A 105 6.03 7.04 -2.44
C HIS A 105 5.70 6.75 -0.99
N THR A 106 6.69 6.85 -0.12
CA THR A 106 6.55 6.60 1.31
C THR A 106 6.73 7.91 2.07
N LYS A 107 5.82 8.21 2.98
CA LYS A 107 5.91 9.31 3.93
C LYS A 107 5.96 8.74 5.34
N ALA A 108 6.98 9.10 6.09
CA ALA A 108 7.10 8.78 7.50
C ALA A 108 7.10 10.07 8.31
N LYS A 109 6.28 10.12 9.35
CA LYS A 109 6.26 11.19 10.36
C LYS A 109 6.52 10.58 11.71
N GLY A 110 7.42 11.17 12.47
CA GLY A 110 7.69 10.81 13.85
C GLY A 110 7.52 12.03 14.75
N ASP A 111 6.74 11.88 15.79
CA ASP A 111 6.57 12.88 16.83
C ASP A 111 7.11 12.32 18.15
N TYR A 112 8.00 13.08 18.79
CA TYR A 112 8.56 12.77 20.09
C TYR A 112 8.16 13.86 21.07
N GLU A 113 7.55 13.47 22.18
CA GLU A 113 7.14 14.35 23.26
C GLU A 113 7.74 13.85 24.58
N TRP A 114 8.49 14.70 25.26
CA TRP A 114 9.00 14.44 26.60
C TRP A 114 8.48 15.49 27.58
N ARG A 115 7.97 15.03 28.69
CA ARG A 115 7.54 15.88 29.81
C ARG A 115 8.23 15.44 31.08
N ASN A 116 8.87 16.39 31.74
CA ASN A 116 9.44 16.18 33.07
C ASN A 116 8.31 16.22 34.14
N SER A 117 8.38 15.30 35.11
CA SER A 117 7.43 15.23 36.23
C SER A 117 7.69 16.29 37.29
N VAL A 118 8.86 16.91 37.33
CA VAL A 118 9.28 17.84 38.39
C VAL A 118 9.15 19.29 37.93
N GLY A 119 8.04 19.93 38.30
CA GLY A 119 7.95 21.38 38.35
C GLY A 119 7.43 22.08 37.11
N ALA A 120 6.26 22.64 37.22
CA ALA A 120 5.55 23.39 36.19
C ALA A 120 6.10 24.81 35.90
N ASP A 121 7.17 25.22 36.54
CA ASP A 121 7.61 26.62 36.51
C ASP A 121 8.88 26.89 35.69
N GLU A 122 9.50 25.87 35.10
CA GLU A 122 10.66 26.08 34.24
C GLU A 122 10.34 25.65 32.78
N SER A 123 10.65 26.55 31.85
CA SER A 123 10.46 26.37 30.41
C SER A 123 11.26 25.19 29.78
N ASP A 124 12.06 24.52 30.59
CA ASP A 124 12.95 23.42 30.19
C ASP A 124 12.32 22.02 30.40
N GLY A 125 11.10 21.94 30.93
CA GLY A 125 10.43 20.70 31.27
C GLY A 125 9.61 20.07 30.13
N TYR A 126 9.63 20.62 28.93
CA TYR A 126 8.88 20.14 27.78
C TYR A 126 9.72 20.19 26.51
N LEU A 127 9.92 19.04 25.88
CA LEU A 127 10.54 18.94 24.58
C LEU A 127 9.58 18.25 23.60
N SER A 128 9.32 18.90 22.49
CA SER A 128 8.53 18.37 21.41
C SER A 128 9.34 18.49 20.11
N GLU A 129 9.58 17.38 19.47
CA GLU A 129 10.28 17.34 18.19
C GLU A 129 9.45 16.51 17.20
N SER A 130 9.18 17.09 16.03
CA SER A 130 8.53 16.40 14.93
C SER A 130 9.48 16.28 13.75
N VAL A 131 9.58 15.07 13.22
CA VAL A 131 10.40 14.76 12.05
C VAL A 131 9.54 14.15 10.98
N SER A 132 9.63 14.67 9.76
CA SER A 132 8.95 14.10 8.61
C SER A 132 9.93 13.79 7.50
N LYS A 133 9.85 12.60 6.91
CA LYS A 133 10.67 12.18 5.78
C LYS A 133 9.81 11.57 4.69
N LYS A 134 10.20 11.84 3.45
CA LYS A 134 9.53 11.34 2.23
C LYS A 134 10.56 10.63 1.37
N SER A 135 10.18 9.52 0.77
CA SER A 135 10.99 8.79 -0.20
C SER A 135 10.15 8.38 -1.39
N THR A 136 10.74 8.47 -2.57
CA THR A 136 10.14 7.96 -3.82
C THR A 136 11.12 6.98 -4.42
N ASP A 137 10.68 5.75 -4.58
CA ASP A 137 11.54 4.63 -4.93
C ASP A 137 10.91 3.78 -6.02
N PHE A 138 11.76 2.98 -6.67
CA PHE A 138 11.31 1.96 -7.61
C PHE A 138 10.54 0.86 -6.88
N ALA A 139 9.42 0.45 -7.46
CA ALA A 139 8.60 -0.63 -6.94
C ALA A 139 8.25 -1.63 -8.05
N TYR A 140 8.03 -2.87 -7.65
CA TYR A 140 7.62 -3.95 -8.52
C TYR A 140 6.53 -4.79 -7.86
N ALA A 141 5.75 -5.46 -8.68
CA ALA A 141 4.80 -6.46 -8.21
C ALA A 141 4.74 -7.64 -9.17
N VAL A 142 4.47 -8.80 -8.62
CA VAL A 142 4.17 -10.02 -9.36
C VAL A 142 2.95 -10.68 -8.76
N GLY A 143 2.17 -11.37 -9.59
CA GLY A 143 1.01 -12.04 -9.06
C GLY A 143 0.24 -12.84 -10.08
N VAL A 144 -0.90 -13.31 -9.63
CA VAL A 144 -1.81 -14.18 -10.37
C VAL A 144 -3.20 -13.58 -10.38
N ILE A 145 -3.85 -13.63 -11.52
CA ILE A 145 -5.26 -13.30 -11.67
C ILE A 145 -5.99 -14.60 -12.03
N ILE A 146 -7.01 -14.91 -11.25
CA ILE A 146 -7.86 -16.09 -11.44
C ILE A 146 -9.25 -15.61 -11.86
N ASN A 147 -9.77 -16.14 -12.94
CA ASN A 147 -11.11 -15.89 -13.43
C ASN A 147 -11.97 -17.15 -13.25
N PRO A 148 -12.58 -17.37 -12.08
CA PRO A 148 -13.38 -18.57 -11.81
C PRO A 148 -14.67 -18.61 -12.66
N TRP A 149 -15.16 -17.43 -13.02
CA TRP A 149 -16.30 -17.24 -13.94
C TRP A 149 -15.99 -16.11 -14.92
N GLY A 150 -16.71 -16.07 -16.04
CA GLY A 150 -16.45 -15.10 -17.12
C GLY A 150 -16.36 -13.64 -16.70
N ASN A 151 -17.14 -13.23 -15.69
CA ASN A 151 -17.27 -11.86 -15.25
C ASN A 151 -16.54 -11.55 -13.92
N MET A 152 -16.02 -12.57 -13.23
CA MET A 152 -15.33 -12.40 -11.97
C MET A 152 -13.82 -12.60 -12.10
N SER A 153 -13.08 -11.84 -11.35
CA SER A 153 -11.65 -12.06 -11.16
C SER A 153 -11.26 -12.00 -9.69
N VAL A 154 -10.29 -12.81 -9.34
CA VAL A 154 -9.61 -12.77 -8.04
C VAL A 154 -8.15 -12.53 -8.33
N ASN A 155 -7.55 -11.52 -7.73
CA ASN A 155 -6.11 -11.28 -7.86
C ASN A 155 -5.39 -11.51 -6.55
N VAL A 156 -4.23 -12.11 -6.63
CA VAL A 156 -3.30 -12.29 -5.52
C VAL A 156 -1.93 -11.86 -6.01
N GLY A 157 -1.32 -10.93 -5.30
CA GLY A 157 -0.03 -10.37 -5.70
C GLY A 157 0.91 -10.13 -4.55
N TYR A 158 2.17 -10.01 -4.91
CA TYR A 158 3.26 -9.60 -4.03
C TYR A 158 3.87 -8.33 -4.58
N GLU A 159 4.01 -7.33 -3.73
CA GLU A 159 4.61 -6.03 -4.06
C GLU A 159 5.84 -5.80 -3.21
N GLY A 160 6.91 -5.30 -3.82
CA GLY A 160 8.16 -4.99 -3.14
C GLY A 160 8.76 -3.66 -3.60
N THR A 161 9.33 -2.93 -2.63
CA THR A 161 10.09 -1.71 -2.85
C THR A 161 11.16 -1.55 -1.77
N LYS A 162 12.08 -0.62 -1.98
CA LYS A 162 13.03 -0.16 -0.97
C LYS A 162 12.77 1.31 -0.70
N ALA A 163 12.33 1.63 0.51
CA ALA A 163 12.15 3.01 0.95
C ALA A 163 13.41 3.52 1.65
N ASP A 164 13.92 4.68 1.24
CA ASP A 164 15.02 5.34 1.91
C ASP A 164 14.49 6.34 2.96
N ILE A 165 14.18 5.78 4.13
CA ILE A 165 13.70 6.54 5.29
C ILE A 165 14.66 6.28 6.43
N TYR A 166 15.56 7.23 6.72
CA TYR A 166 16.65 7.05 7.68
C TYR A 166 17.52 5.80 7.42
N GLY A 167 17.82 5.53 6.15
CA GLY A 167 18.43 4.31 5.64
C GLY A 167 17.50 3.47 4.79
N LYS A 168 18.07 2.55 4.02
CA LYS A 168 17.28 1.70 3.11
C LYS A 168 16.48 0.66 3.88
N HIS A 169 15.18 0.77 3.87
CA HIS A 169 14.24 -0.19 4.44
C HIS A 169 13.45 -0.90 3.34
N SER A 170 13.40 -2.20 3.40
CA SER A 170 12.56 -2.99 2.49
C SER A 170 11.10 -2.89 2.90
N VAL A 171 10.23 -2.61 1.93
CA VAL A 171 8.78 -2.66 2.10
C VAL A 171 8.27 -3.78 1.21
N ASN A 172 7.75 -4.82 1.81
CA ASN A 172 7.28 -6.01 1.11
C ASN A 172 5.90 -6.38 1.61
N GLY A 173 5.02 -6.71 0.72
CA GLY A 173 3.65 -7.03 1.08
C GLY A 173 2.92 -7.87 0.05
N PHE A 174 1.69 -8.16 0.38
CA PHE A 174 0.79 -8.88 -0.50
C PHE A 174 -0.49 -8.08 -0.72
N THR A 175 -1.13 -8.36 -1.83
CA THR A 175 -2.43 -7.83 -2.20
C THR A 175 -3.37 -8.99 -2.54
N VAL A 176 -4.61 -8.88 -2.09
CA VAL A 176 -5.69 -9.81 -2.45
C VAL A 176 -6.90 -8.98 -2.82
N GLY A 177 -7.45 -9.21 -3.99
CA GLY A 177 -8.59 -8.44 -4.48
C GLY A 177 -9.57 -9.28 -5.29
N VAL A 178 -10.75 -8.72 -5.45
CA VAL A 178 -11.79 -9.24 -6.31
C VAL A 178 -12.17 -8.19 -7.34
N GLY A 179 -12.49 -8.62 -8.53
CA GLY A 179 -12.80 -7.75 -9.64
C GLY A 179 -13.98 -8.22 -10.46
N TYR A 180 -14.45 -7.29 -11.24
CA TYR A 180 -15.51 -7.52 -12.21
C TYR A 180 -15.01 -7.17 -13.61
N ARG A 181 -15.28 -8.06 -14.55
CA ARG A 181 -14.98 -7.94 -15.96
C ARG A 181 -16.21 -7.50 -16.73
N PHE A 182 -16.05 -6.44 -17.52
CA PHE A 182 -17.11 -5.82 -18.31
C PHE A 182 -16.62 -5.36 -19.69
#